data_4326817f00889572eb301d9f31abb644
#
_entry.id   4326817f00889572eb301d9f31abb644
#
_cell.length_a   1.000
_cell.length_b   1.000
_cell.length_c   1.000
_cell.angle_alpha   90.00
_cell.angle_beta   90.00
_cell.angle_gamma   90.00
#
_symmetry.space_group_name_H-M   'P 1'
#
loop_
_entity.id
_entity.type
_entity.pdbx_description
1 polymer ?
#
loop_
_entity_poly.entity_id
_entity_poly.type
_entity_poly.pdbx_seq_one_letter_code
_entity_poly.pdbx_strand_id
1 'polypeptide(L)'
;LYVKGQNENRMLVKLGGWKKKLPALKLDPSGSMAMKESRYPITKAGLLELVRESLAIRRGDLARSEGIRCRLIENQEFDGRPCYGFVVEYAGPGASKRYRKTEMLIDCKLGVPVVVRNFNWPTTGTNAADLDAETLVECYTYRNIKFQREVARGDFDRGNKAYRF
;
A
#
# COMPACT_ATOMS: atom_id res chain seq x y z
N LEU A 1 7.67 8.66 -12.85
CA LEU A 1 8.44 7.48 -13.26
C LEU A 1 9.63 7.28 -12.34
N TYR A 2 9.77 6.09 -11.79
CA TYR A 2 10.93 5.67 -11.01
C TYR A 2 11.40 4.30 -11.51
N VAL A 3 12.67 4.18 -11.78
CA VAL A 3 13.34 2.90 -12.09
C VAL A 3 14.61 2.82 -11.25
N LYS A 4 14.71 1.79 -10.41
CA LYS A 4 15.86 1.58 -9.54
C LYS A 4 17.14 1.46 -10.39
N GLY A 5 18.18 2.18 -10.02
CA GLY A 5 19.47 2.21 -10.75
C GLY A 5 19.51 3.21 -11.91
N GLN A 6 18.38 3.84 -12.28
CA GLN A 6 18.36 4.88 -13.31
C GLN A 6 18.21 6.28 -12.71
N ASN A 7 18.58 7.31 -13.47
CA ASN A 7 18.47 8.72 -13.08
C ASN A 7 19.08 9.03 -11.71
N GLU A 8 20.18 8.39 -11.33
CA GLU A 8 20.83 8.55 -10.01
C GLU A 8 19.91 8.12 -8.88
N ASN A 9 19.06 7.10 -9.10
CA ASN A 9 17.97 6.68 -8.19
C ASN A 9 16.94 7.78 -7.87
N ARG A 10 16.83 8.80 -8.72
CA ARG A 10 15.82 9.84 -8.60
C ARG A 10 14.57 9.51 -9.41
N MET A 11 13.43 9.92 -8.92
CA MET A 11 12.20 9.81 -9.66
C MET A 11 12.00 11.01 -10.60
N LEU A 12 11.44 10.76 -11.78
CA LEU A 12 11.03 11.81 -12.71
C LEU A 12 9.55 12.14 -12.46
N VAL A 13 9.27 13.41 -12.20
CA VAL A 13 7.92 13.93 -11.96
C VAL A 13 7.57 14.95 -13.02
N LYS A 14 6.50 14.70 -13.75
CA LYS A 14 5.89 15.67 -14.66
C LYS A 14 4.77 16.40 -13.95
N LEU A 15 4.86 17.70 -13.92
CA LEU A 15 3.81 18.53 -13.32
C LEU A 15 2.59 18.61 -14.26
N GLY A 16 1.40 18.60 -13.66
CA GLY A 16 0.13 18.72 -14.37
C GLY A 16 -0.33 20.17 -14.59
N GLY A 17 -1.51 20.34 -15.20
CA GLY A 17 -2.14 21.64 -15.41
C GLY A 17 -1.30 22.57 -16.31
N TRP A 18 -1.26 23.87 -15.98
CA TRP A 18 -0.50 24.86 -16.73
C TRP A 18 1.03 24.66 -16.65
N LYS A 19 1.52 23.97 -15.62
CA LYS A 19 2.93 23.62 -15.41
C LYS A 19 3.42 22.44 -16.27
N LYS A 20 2.56 21.79 -17.05
CA LYS A 20 2.93 20.64 -17.92
C LYS A 20 3.97 20.97 -18.98
N LYS A 21 4.16 22.25 -19.31
CA LYS A 21 5.19 22.73 -20.24
C LYS A 21 6.59 22.75 -19.63
N LEU A 22 6.71 22.70 -18.30
CA LEU A 22 8.00 22.67 -17.64
C LEU A 22 8.67 21.30 -17.83
N PRO A 23 10.01 21.24 -17.84
CA PRO A 23 10.73 19.97 -17.88
C PRO A 23 10.40 19.11 -16.66
N ALA A 24 10.53 17.78 -16.81
CA ALA A 24 10.34 16.85 -15.71
C ALA A 24 11.35 17.15 -14.57
N LEU A 25 10.87 17.17 -13.35
CA LEU A 25 11.72 17.35 -12.16
C LEU A 25 12.35 16.02 -11.78
N LYS A 26 13.61 16.05 -11.37
CA LYS A 26 14.29 14.92 -10.72
C LYS A 26 14.18 15.10 -9.22
N LEU A 27 13.42 14.25 -8.55
CA LEU A 27 13.22 14.30 -7.10
C LEU A 27 13.81 13.06 -6.43
N ASP A 28 14.34 13.26 -5.22
CA ASP A 28 14.63 12.14 -4.33
C ASP A 28 13.30 11.49 -3.91
N PRO A 29 13.11 10.18 -4.12
CA PRO A 29 11.89 9.48 -3.72
C PRO A 29 11.52 9.63 -2.25
N SER A 30 12.51 9.81 -1.37
CA SER A 30 12.35 9.98 0.07
C SER A 30 12.45 11.44 0.53
N GLY A 31 12.67 12.37 -0.41
CA GLY A 31 12.80 13.80 -0.10
C GLY A 31 11.49 14.45 0.31
N SER A 32 11.56 15.55 1.05
CA SER A 32 10.39 16.25 1.59
C SER A 32 9.37 16.66 0.54
N MET A 33 9.82 17.05 -0.66
CA MET A 33 8.93 17.41 -1.76
C MET A 33 8.16 16.19 -2.33
N ALA A 34 8.82 15.02 -2.42
CA ALA A 34 8.19 13.79 -2.86
C ALA A 34 7.22 13.23 -1.83
N MET A 35 7.54 13.40 -0.55
CA MET A 35 6.79 12.88 0.60
C MET A 35 5.71 13.82 1.10
N LYS A 36 5.56 15.02 0.53
CA LYS A 36 4.61 16.05 1.03
C LYS A 36 3.17 15.54 1.14
N GLU A 37 2.73 14.72 0.19
CA GLU A 37 1.37 14.18 0.12
C GLU A 37 1.36 12.63 0.14
N SER A 38 2.49 12.01 0.45
CA SER A 38 2.66 10.56 0.43
C SER A 38 3.19 10.05 1.76
N ARG A 39 2.54 9.02 2.30
CA ARG A 39 2.99 8.36 3.54
C ARG A 39 4.26 7.52 3.34
N TYR A 40 4.42 6.97 2.15
CA TYR A 40 5.57 6.13 1.78
C TYR A 40 6.20 6.60 0.47
N PRO A 41 7.50 6.48 0.32
CA PRO A 41 8.17 6.77 -0.93
C PRO A 41 7.73 5.78 -2.02
N ILE A 42 7.77 6.23 -3.27
CA ILE A 42 7.40 5.39 -4.44
C ILE A 42 8.23 4.10 -4.53
N THR A 43 9.40 4.07 -3.92
CA THR A 43 10.25 2.86 -3.82
C THR A 43 9.61 1.74 -3.02
N LYS A 44 8.61 2.06 -2.19
CA LYS A 44 7.79 1.11 -1.42
C LYS A 44 6.42 0.86 -2.04
N ALA A 45 6.15 1.42 -3.21
CA ALA A 45 4.89 1.19 -3.90
C ALA A 45 4.85 -0.18 -4.57
N GLY A 46 3.66 -0.73 -4.70
CA GLY A 46 3.39 -1.94 -5.44
C GLY A 46 3.06 -3.15 -4.59
N LEU A 47 2.44 -4.14 -5.24
CA LEU A 47 1.91 -5.33 -4.58
C LEU A 47 3.00 -6.15 -3.85
N LEU A 48 4.19 -6.26 -4.45
CA LEU A 48 5.29 -7.03 -3.87
C LEU A 48 5.77 -6.44 -2.52
N GLU A 49 5.91 -5.13 -2.46
CA GLU A 49 6.31 -4.46 -1.21
C GLU A 49 5.20 -4.53 -0.16
N LEU A 50 3.93 -4.40 -0.57
CA LEU A 50 2.80 -4.62 0.33
C LEU A 50 2.80 -6.02 0.93
N VAL A 51 3.05 -7.05 0.11
CA VAL A 51 3.17 -8.45 0.57
C VAL A 51 4.32 -8.61 1.57
N ARG A 52 5.49 -8.07 1.27
CA ARG A 52 6.66 -8.16 2.16
C ARG A 52 6.42 -7.50 3.51
N GLU A 53 5.90 -6.28 3.51
CA GLU A 53 5.57 -5.55 4.74
C GLU A 53 4.47 -6.27 5.54
N SER A 54 3.42 -6.75 4.89
CA SER A 54 2.35 -7.51 5.53
C SER A 54 2.88 -8.78 6.18
N LEU A 55 3.72 -9.55 5.49
CA LEU A 55 4.32 -10.76 6.04
C LEU A 55 5.25 -10.45 7.22
N ALA A 56 6.04 -9.39 7.14
CA ALA A 56 6.93 -8.99 8.24
C ALA A 56 6.12 -8.65 9.51
N ILE A 57 5.01 -7.91 9.36
CA ILE A 57 4.13 -7.57 10.47
C ILE A 57 3.51 -8.84 11.05
N ARG A 58 2.92 -9.72 10.22
CA ARG A 58 2.25 -10.94 10.68
C ARG A 58 3.22 -11.92 11.35
N ARG A 59 4.45 -12.04 10.87
CA ARG A 59 5.49 -12.84 11.57
C ARG A 59 5.80 -12.28 12.96
N GLY A 60 5.90 -10.96 13.09
CA GLY A 60 6.08 -10.32 14.38
C GLY A 60 4.88 -10.52 15.32
N ASP A 61 3.66 -10.51 14.78
CA ASP A 61 2.43 -10.77 15.54
C ASP A 61 2.40 -12.21 16.06
N LEU A 62 2.70 -13.19 15.22
CA LEU A 62 2.76 -14.60 15.60
C LEU A 62 3.82 -14.88 16.67
N ALA A 63 4.96 -14.19 16.62
CA ALA A 63 6.01 -14.35 17.62
C ALA A 63 5.62 -13.79 19.01
N ARG A 64 4.72 -12.79 19.06
CA ARG A 64 4.26 -12.18 20.32
C ARG A 64 3.00 -12.82 20.87
N SER A 65 2.04 -13.13 20.02
CA SER A 65 0.71 -13.71 20.26
C SER A 65 -0.17 -13.01 21.30
N GLU A 66 0.39 -12.35 22.30
CA GLU A 66 -0.34 -11.69 23.38
C GLU A 66 -0.99 -10.38 22.90
N GLY A 67 -2.26 -10.19 23.29
CA GLY A 67 -3.03 -9.00 22.94
C GLY A 67 -3.37 -8.87 21.44
N ILE A 68 -3.33 -9.99 20.69
CA ILE A 68 -3.62 -10.02 19.26
C ILE A 68 -4.75 -11.02 19.00
N ARG A 69 -5.81 -10.53 18.33
CA ARG A 69 -6.94 -11.36 17.88
C ARG A 69 -6.94 -11.40 16.37
N CYS A 70 -6.91 -12.60 15.81
CA CYS A 70 -7.06 -12.82 14.37
C CYS A 70 -8.36 -13.58 14.10
N ARG A 71 -9.16 -13.09 13.15
CA ARG A 71 -10.39 -13.76 12.66
C ARG A 71 -10.28 -14.00 11.16
N LEU A 72 -10.61 -15.20 10.73
CA LEU A 72 -10.90 -15.53 9.34
C LEU A 72 -12.37 -15.18 9.06
N ILE A 73 -12.62 -14.51 7.94
CA ILE A 73 -13.97 -14.26 7.41
C ILE A 73 -14.07 -15.01 6.09
N GLU A 74 -14.94 -16.01 6.07
CA GLU A 74 -15.18 -16.84 4.88
C GLU A 74 -16.12 -16.13 3.88
N ASN A 75 -16.20 -16.68 2.66
CA ASN A 75 -17.13 -16.25 1.62
C ASN A 75 -17.01 -14.76 1.25
N GLN A 76 -15.79 -14.23 1.27
CA GLN A 76 -15.52 -12.90 0.78
C GLN A 76 -15.31 -12.90 -0.73
N GLU A 77 -15.71 -11.82 -1.37
CA GLU A 77 -15.50 -11.60 -2.80
C GLU A 77 -14.92 -10.20 -3.05
N PHE A 78 -14.01 -10.10 -3.99
CA PHE A 78 -13.49 -8.83 -4.45
C PHE A 78 -13.21 -8.92 -5.96
N ASP A 79 -13.73 -7.96 -6.73
CA ASP A 79 -13.54 -7.86 -8.19
C ASP A 79 -13.95 -9.16 -8.92
N GLY A 80 -15.10 -9.76 -8.49
CA GLY A 80 -15.65 -11.03 -9.04
C GLY A 80 -14.82 -12.28 -8.70
N ARG A 81 -13.96 -12.23 -7.67
CA ARG A 81 -13.05 -13.32 -7.31
C ARG A 81 -13.20 -13.70 -5.85
N PRO A 82 -13.24 -15.00 -5.52
CA PRO A 82 -13.33 -15.45 -4.15
C PRO A 82 -12.04 -15.09 -3.38
N CYS A 83 -12.22 -14.63 -2.14
CA CYS A 83 -11.15 -14.19 -1.26
C CYS A 83 -11.30 -14.78 0.14
N TYR A 84 -10.16 -15.01 0.80
CA TYR A 84 -10.12 -15.17 2.23
C TYR A 84 -10.05 -13.78 2.89
N GLY A 85 -10.94 -13.51 3.84
CA GLY A 85 -10.92 -12.30 4.64
C GLY A 85 -10.21 -12.54 5.97
N PHE A 86 -9.28 -11.66 6.33
CA PHE A 86 -8.60 -11.68 7.62
C PHE A 86 -8.80 -10.35 8.32
N VAL A 87 -9.19 -10.41 9.59
CA VAL A 87 -9.22 -9.25 10.47
C VAL A 87 -8.28 -9.51 11.64
N VAL A 88 -7.33 -8.60 11.83
CA VAL A 88 -6.40 -8.63 12.96
C VAL A 88 -6.66 -7.39 13.81
N GLU A 89 -6.96 -7.62 15.08
CA GLU A 89 -7.23 -6.59 16.07
C GLU A 89 -6.20 -6.68 17.21
N TYR A 90 -5.79 -5.52 17.69
CA TYR A 90 -4.82 -5.42 18.78
C TYR A 90 -5.51 -4.85 20.04
N ALA A 91 -5.19 -5.41 21.19
CA ALA A 91 -5.82 -5.03 22.47
C ALA A 91 -5.43 -3.62 22.93
N GLY A 92 -4.30 -3.11 22.48
CA GLY A 92 -3.83 -1.78 22.86
C GLY A 92 -2.53 -1.39 22.13
N PRO A 93 -2.08 -0.13 22.29
CA PRO A 93 -0.81 0.36 21.69
C PRO A 93 0.43 -0.43 22.14
N GLY A 94 0.36 -1.13 23.27
CA GLY A 94 1.41 -2.06 23.73
C GLY A 94 1.56 -3.27 22.82
N ALA A 95 0.46 -3.81 22.27
CA ALA A 95 0.47 -4.92 21.34
C ALA A 95 0.83 -4.47 19.92
N SER A 96 0.40 -3.28 19.50
CA SER A 96 0.80 -2.69 18.22
C SER A 96 0.83 -1.17 18.30
N LYS A 97 2.01 -0.57 18.14
CA LYS A 97 2.16 0.89 18.05
C LYS A 97 1.62 1.47 16.75
N ARG A 98 1.48 0.65 15.72
CA ARG A 98 1.21 1.10 14.35
C ARG A 98 -0.29 1.17 14.04
N TYR A 99 -1.01 0.11 14.35
CA TYR A 99 -2.43 0.00 14.04
C TYR A 99 -3.21 -0.64 15.19
N ARG A 100 -4.47 -0.26 15.34
CA ARG A 100 -5.42 -0.98 16.22
C ARG A 100 -6.06 -2.15 15.50
N LYS A 101 -6.24 -2.06 14.17
CA LYS A 101 -6.89 -3.08 13.35
C LYS A 101 -6.29 -3.10 11.94
N THR A 102 -6.21 -4.29 11.36
CA THR A 102 -5.94 -4.49 9.93
C THR A 102 -7.00 -5.42 9.35
N GLU A 103 -7.57 -5.06 8.22
CA GLU A 103 -8.42 -5.92 7.40
C GLU A 103 -7.69 -6.26 6.10
N MET A 104 -7.78 -7.52 5.67
CA MET A 104 -7.10 -7.99 4.46
C MET A 104 -7.99 -8.97 3.70
N LEU A 105 -8.11 -8.79 2.39
CA LEU A 105 -8.65 -9.80 1.49
C LEU A 105 -7.51 -10.39 0.66
N ILE A 106 -7.40 -11.71 0.68
CA ILE A 106 -6.41 -12.47 -0.08
C ILE A 106 -7.14 -13.25 -1.16
N ASP A 107 -6.80 -13.00 -2.42
CA ASP A 107 -7.35 -13.75 -3.55
C ASP A 107 -7.02 -15.24 -3.43
N CYS A 108 -8.04 -16.09 -3.43
CA CYS A 108 -7.88 -17.53 -3.23
C CYS A 108 -7.03 -18.20 -4.32
N LYS A 109 -7.08 -17.70 -5.55
CA LYS A 109 -6.34 -18.26 -6.69
C LYS A 109 -4.92 -17.72 -6.80
N LEU A 110 -4.74 -16.42 -6.57
CA LEU A 110 -3.43 -15.77 -6.72
C LEU A 110 -2.58 -15.87 -5.46
N GLY A 111 -3.19 -16.09 -4.28
CA GLY A 111 -2.49 -16.13 -3.01
C GLY A 111 -1.87 -14.80 -2.58
N VAL A 112 -2.39 -13.66 -3.11
CA VAL A 112 -1.88 -12.33 -2.79
C VAL A 112 -2.96 -11.44 -2.22
N PRO A 113 -2.63 -10.47 -1.34
CA PRO A 113 -3.58 -9.51 -0.85
C PRO A 113 -4.07 -8.60 -1.99
N VAL A 114 -5.39 -8.51 -2.13
CA VAL A 114 -6.06 -7.64 -3.11
C VAL A 114 -6.68 -6.42 -2.47
N VAL A 115 -6.98 -6.49 -1.15
CA VAL A 115 -7.40 -5.36 -0.33
C VAL A 115 -6.64 -5.40 0.97
N VAL A 116 -6.11 -4.27 1.41
CA VAL A 116 -5.55 -4.08 2.76
C VAL A 116 -6.05 -2.75 3.29
N ARG A 117 -6.67 -2.76 4.47
CA ARG A 117 -7.10 -1.58 5.21
C ARG A 117 -6.43 -1.57 6.57
N ASN A 118 -5.79 -0.48 6.92
CA ASN A 118 -5.17 -0.30 8.22
C ASN A 118 -5.81 0.87 8.95
N PHE A 119 -6.08 0.66 10.24
CA PHE A 119 -6.80 1.59 11.10
C PHE A 119 -5.90 1.99 12.27
N ASN A 120 -5.73 3.28 12.46
CA ASN A 120 -4.97 3.82 13.59
C ASN A 120 -5.71 3.68 14.91
N TRP A 121 -5.01 3.93 16.00
CA TRP A 121 -5.59 4.14 17.31
C TRP A 121 -6.43 5.42 17.32
N PRO A 122 -7.61 5.41 17.98
CA PRO A 122 -8.41 6.61 18.11
C PRO A 122 -7.68 7.69 18.90
N THR A 123 -7.98 8.94 18.57
CA THR A 123 -7.52 10.12 19.29
C THR A 123 -8.67 10.74 20.09
N THR A 124 -8.36 11.75 20.91
CA THR A 124 -9.40 12.50 21.63
C THR A 124 -10.40 13.09 20.64
N GLY A 125 -11.68 12.83 20.83
CA GLY A 125 -12.78 13.29 19.96
C GLY A 125 -13.19 12.32 18.86
N THR A 126 -12.51 11.18 18.71
CA THR A 126 -12.95 10.13 17.75
C THR A 126 -14.33 9.61 18.14
N ASN A 127 -15.28 9.60 17.19
CA ASN A 127 -16.62 9.06 17.40
C ASN A 127 -16.58 7.53 17.42
N ALA A 128 -17.02 6.94 18.52
CA ALA A 128 -17.05 5.49 18.67
C ALA A 128 -18.01 4.79 17.68
N ALA A 129 -19.08 5.47 17.25
CA ALA A 129 -20.04 4.92 16.28
C ALA A 129 -19.42 4.78 14.87
N ASP A 130 -18.50 5.67 14.51
CA ASP A 130 -17.83 5.72 13.21
C ASP A 130 -16.34 5.39 13.29
N LEU A 131 -15.95 4.66 14.33
CA LEU A 131 -14.57 4.40 14.70
C LEU A 131 -13.70 3.93 13.51
N ASP A 132 -14.20 3.02 12.68
CA ASP A 132 -13.45 2.51 11.54
C ASP A 132 -13.30 3.57 10.44
N ALA A 133 -14.34 4.36 10.16
CA ALA A 133 -14.26 5.43 9.17
C ALA A 133 -13.26 6.51 9.60
N GLU A 134 -13.30 6.93 10.86
CA GLU A 134 -12.43 7.98 11.38
C GLU A 134 -10.97 7.57 11.59
N THR A 135 -10.74 6.26 11.78
CA THR A 135 -9.37 5.74 12.02
C THR A 135 -8.74 5.05 10.83
N LEU A 136 -9.44 4.93 9.70
CA LEU A 136 -8.86 4.41 8.46
C LEU A 136 -7.73 5.32 7.98
N VAL A 137 -6.52 4.79 7.96
CA VAL A 137 -5.31 5.57 7.62
C VAL A 137 -4.64 5.09 6.34
N GLU A 138 -4.92 3.84 5.96
CA GLU A 138 -4.40 3.26 4.72
C GLU A 138 -5.45 2.35 4.10
N CYS A 139 -5.62 2.48 2.78
CA CYS A 139 -6.47 1.59 1.99
C CYS A 139 -5.78 1.29 0.66
N TYR A 140 -5.36 0.05 0.49
CA TYR A 140 -4.75 -0.44 -0.74
C TYR A 140 -5.71 -1.42 -1.42
N THR A 141 -5.95 -1.21 -2.71
CA THR A 141 -6.76 -2.11 -3.52
C THR A 141 -6.05 -2.40 -4.83
N TYR A 142 -6.00 -3.68 -5.21
CA TYR A 142 -5.39 -4.15 -6.46
C TYR A 142 -6.43 -4.87 -7.29
N ARG A 143 -6.76 -4.30 -8.44
CA ARG A 143 -7.72 -4.87 -9.40
C ARG A 143 -7.02 -5.31 -10.68
N ASN A 144 -7.64 -6.20 -11.43
CA ASN A 144 -7.12 -6.64 -12.73
C ASN A 144 -5.65 -7.12 -12.68
N ILE A 145 -5.25 -7.81 -11.59
CA ILE A 145 -3.88 -8.28 -11.43
C ILE A 145 -3.53 -9.27 -12.53
N LYS A 146 -2.45 -8.96 -13.25
CA LYS A 146 -1.85 -9.83 -14.26
C LYS A 146 -0.39 -10.06 -13.93
N PHE A 147 0.00 -11.31 -13.77
CA PHE A 147 1.41 -11.67 -13.63
C PHE A 147 2.02 -11.82 -15.03
N GLN A 148 2.89 -10.91 -15.39
CA GLN A 148 3.68 -10.99 -16.62
C GLN A 148 5.07 -11.53 -16.28
N ARG A 149 5.57 -12.44 -17.11
CA ARG A 149 6.94 -12.96 -16.96
C ARG A 149 8.00 -11.97 -17.41
N GLU A 150 7.64 -11.15 -18.38
CA GLU A 150 8.55 -10.15 -18.97
C GLU A 150 7.84 -8.81 -19.08
N VAL A 151 8.56 -7.77 -18.70
CA VAL A 151 8.18 -6.37 -18.90
C VAL A 151 9.03 -5.86 -20.05
N ALA A 152 8.44 -5.26 -21.07
CA ALA A 152 9.19 -4.73 -22.19
C ALA A 152 10.11 -3.60 -21.71
N ARG A 153 11.36 -3.57 -22.22
CA ARG A 153 12.35 -2.54 -21.83
C ARG A 153 11.81 -1.11 -21.99
N GLY A 154 10.96 -0.90 -23.00
CA GLY A 154 10.34 0.40 -23.27
C GLY A 154 9.22 0.80 -22.31
N ASP A 155 8.66 -0.12 -21.52
CA ASP A 155 7.52 0.19 -20.63
C ASP A 155 7.86 1.23 -19.56
N PHE A 156 9.11 1.25 -19.10
CA PHE A 156 9.62 2.20 -18.11
C PHE A 156 10.65 3.18 -18.70
N ASP A 157 10.68 3.34 -20.02
CA ASP A 157 11.56 4.32 -20.66
C ASP A 157 10.96 5.72 -20.58
N ARG A 158 11.81 6.73 -20.42
CA ARG A 158 11.42 8.14 -20.44
C ARG A 158 10.80 8.54 -21.79
N GLY A 159 11.26 7.92 -22.88
CA GLY A 159 10.73 8.13 -24.22
C GLY A 159 9.40 7.46 -24.50
N ASN A 160 8.85 6.68 -23.56
CA ASN A 160 7.54 6.07 -23.72
C ASN A 160 6.46 7.16 -23.79
N LYS A 161 5.82 7.25 -24.96
CA LYS A 161 4.79 8.28 -25.25
C LYS A 161 3.61 8.26 -24.26
N ALA A 162 3.36 7.12 -23.60
CA ALA A 162 2.30 7.00 -22.59
C ALA A 162 2.55 7.90 -21.37
N TYR A 163 3.81 8.18 -21.01
CA TYR A 163 4.15 9.04 -19.87
C TYR A 163 4.13 10.53 -20.19
N ARG A 164 4.19 10.91 -21.45
CA ARG A 164 4.17 12.31 -21.94
C ARG A 164 5.20 13.21 -21.23
N PHE A 165 6.41 12.66 -20.99
CA PHE A 165 7.52 13.44 -20.43
C PHE A 165 8.08 14.45 -21.46
#